data_e6567f4a126f90295025816443669e83
#
_entry.id   e6567f4a126f90295025816443669e83
#
_cell.length_a   1.000
_cell.length_b   1.000
_cell.length_c   1.000
_cell.angle_alpha   90.00
_cell.angle_beta   90.00
_cell.angle_gamma   90.00
#
_symmetry.space_group_name_H-M   'P 1'
#
loop_
_entity.id
_entity.type
_entity.pdbx_description
1 polymer ?
#
loop_
_entity_poly.entity_id
_entity_poly.type
_entity_poly.pdbx_seq_one_letter_code
_entity_poly.pdbx_strand_id
1 'polypeptide(L)'
;MTDTRDRLLDAAADLFYREGVSVGVEALTRAAGVSKRSMYQLFGSKDEVVAAALDRIGPGFNASLLPADDLPGGPRERILHVFRVLDEVAVEPGFHGCPFVAASIEIKAPGHPARAVALRYKDRLAAFFRHEATVGGAADPERLARQLTMTFDGASAWAVMRGGGLDGEGVRMAEVLLDAAGLTGN
;
A
#
# COMPACT_ATOMS: atom_id res chain seq x y z
N MET A 1 5.16 26.46 11.45
CA MET A 1 5.74 25.52 12.45
C MET A 1 4.95 24.24 12.37
N THR A 2 5.58 23.12 11.98
CA THR A 2 4.93 21.81 11.93
C THR A 2 4.54 21.40 13.35
N ASP A 3 3.28 21.02 13.55
CA ASP A 3 2.78 20.57 14.84
C ASP A 3 3.56 19.35 15.36
N THR A 4 3.69 19.23 16.69
CA THR A 4 4.37 18.11 17.34
C THR A 4 3.74 16.77 16.95
N ARG A 5 2.41 16.77 16.73
CA ARG A 5 1.68 15.59 16.25
C ARG A 5 2.12 15.21 14.83
N ASP A 6 2.23 16.17 13.94
CA ASP A 6 2.67 15.94 12.55
C ASP A 6 4.09 15.42 12.48
N ARG A 7 5.03 16.02 13.23
CA ARG A 7 6.41 15.53 13.31
C ARG A 7 6.49 14.08 13.81
N LEU A 8 5.68 13.74 14.81
CA LEU A 8 5.63 12.37 15.33
C LEU A 8 5.12 11.41 14.27
N LEU A 9 4.06 11.77 13.54
CA LEU A 9 3.47 10.91 12.51
C LEU A 9 4.38 10.78 11.29
N ASP A 10 5.06 11.84 10.85
CA ASP A 10 6.02 11.77 9.75
C ASP A 10 7.20 10.84 10.09
N ALA A 11 7.78 11.01 11.28
CA ALA A 11 8.85 10.15 11.75
C ALA A 11 8.40 8.70 11.96
N ALA A 12 7.17 8.49 12.45
CA ALA A 12 6.58 7.18 12.63
C ALA A 12 6.36 6.47 11.29
N ALA A 13 5.82 7.19 10.30
CA ALA A 13 5.55 6.65 8.97
C ALA A 13 6.85 6.16 8.30
N ASP A 14 7.90 6.99 8.30
CA ASP A 14 9.20 6.63 7.75
C ASP A 14 9.84 5.46 8.51
N LEU A 15 9.85 5.51 9.84
CA LEU A 15 10.47 4.49 10.68
C LEU A 15 9.76 3.13 10.55
N PHE A 16 8.43 3.13 10.57
CA PHE A 16 7.65 1.89 10.43
C PHE A 16 7.74 1.30 9.03
N TYR A 17 7.90 2.13 8.00
CA TYR A 17 8.11 1.63 6.64
C TYR A 17 9.46 0.94 6.48
N ARG A 18 10.54 1.50 7.07
CA ARG A 18 11.90 0.96 6.96
C ARG A 18 12.20 -0.18 7.93
N GLU A 19 11.70 -0.10 9.16
CA GLU A 19 12.12 -1.00 10.25
C GLU A 19 10.98 -1.89 10.77
N GLY A 20 9.75 -1.68 10.26
CA GLY A 20 8.57 -2.41 10.70
C GLY A 20 7.87 -1.79 11.91
N VAL A 21 6.64 -2.23 12.16
CA VAL A 21 5.79 -1.67 13.23
C VAL A 21 6.16 -2.15 14.64
N SER A 22 7.06 -3.12 14.76
CA SER A 22 7.58 -3.63 16.03
C SER A 22 8.55 -2.69 16.73
N VAL A 23 9.05 -1.67 16.04
CA VAL A 23 9.97 -0.64 16.57
C VAL A 23 9.50 -0.10 17.92
N GLY A 24 10.43 0.00 18.89
CA GLY A 24 10.13 0.44 20.25
C GLY A 24 9.79 1.94 20.36
N VAL A 25 9.04 2.30 21.40
CA VAL A 25 8.66 3.71 21.69
C VAL A 25 9.86 4.64 21.80
N GLU A 26 10.99 4.16 22.33
CA GLU A 26 12.20 4.97 22.48
C GLU A 26 12.84 5.35 21.13
N ALA A 27 12.89 4.41 20.19
CA ALA A 27 13.37 4.69 18.84
C ALA A 27 12.44 5.67 18.13
N LEU A 28 11.14 5.45 18.23
CA LEU A 28 10.13 6.32 17.65
C LEU A 28 10.20 7.76 18.19
N THR A 29 10.23 7.93 19.51
CA THR A 29 10.29 9.27 20.13
C THR A 29 11.61 9.99 19.85
N ARG A 30 12.71 9.26 19.76
CA ARG A 30 14.02 9.79 19.34
C ARG A 30 13.97 10.25 17.89
N ALA A 31 13.45 9.45 16.96
CA ALA A 31 13.33 9.81 15.55
C ALA A 31 12.46 11.06 15.35
N ALA A 32 11.39 11.18 16.12
CA ALA A 32 10.46 12.32 16.05
C ALA A 32 10.95 13.57 16.79
N GLY A 33 11.99 13.47 17.63
CA GLY A 33 12.43 14.57 18.50
C GLY A 33 11.37 14.99 19.52
N VAL A 34 10.58 14.03 20.04
CA VAL A 34 9.53 14.27 21.04
C VAL A 34 9.79 13.44 22.31
N SER A 35 9.26 13.88 23.45
CA SER A 35 9.33 13.10 24.67
C SER A 35 8.32 11.95 24.66
N LYS A 36 8.62 10.87 25.37
CA LYS A 36 7.67 9.76 25.60
C LYS A 36 6.37 10.25 26.22
N ARG A 37 6.45 11.23 27.14
CA ARG A 37 5.29 11.86 27.77
C ARG A 37 4.44 12.59 26.70
N SER A 38 5.05 13.36 25.82
CA SER A 38 4.33 14.07 24.75
C SER A 38 3.66 13.11 23.78
N MET A 39 4.31 11.99 23.43
CA MET A 39 3.71 10.96 22.60
C MET A 39 2.44 10.41 23.23
N TYR A 40 2.48 10.02 24.52
CA TYR A 40 1.30 9.47 25.20
C TYR A 40 0.22 10.50 25.55
N GLN A 41 0.55 11.80 25.54
CA GLN A 41 -0.45 12.87 25.60
C GLN A 41 -1.20 13.06 24.29
N LEU A 42 -0.53 12.81 23.15
CA LEU A 42 -1.10 12.93 21.81
C LEU A 42 -1.83 11.65 21.36
N PHE A 43 -1.36 10.50 21.80
CA PHE A 43 -1.87 9.17 21.46
C PHE A 43 -1.89 8.30 22.72
N GLY A 44 -3.00 7.64 22.97
CA GLY A 44 -3.18 6.80 24.17
C GLY A 44 -2.26 5.58 24.21
N SER A 45 -1.77 5.14 23.04
CA SER A 45 -0.91 3.97 22.91
C SER A 45 0.03 4.08 21.71
N LYS A 46 1.07 3.21 21.66
CA LYS A 46 1.89 3.03 20.45
C LYS A 46 1.06 2.50 19.29
N ASP A 47 0.10 1.63 19.56
CA ASP A 47 -0.76 1.02 18.54
C ASP A 47 -1.60 2.08 17.80
N GLU A 48 -2.04 3.11 18.53
CA GLU A 48 -2.71 4.27 17.90
C GLU A 48 -1.76 5.11 17.05
N VAL A 49 -0.48 5.25 17.45
CA VAL A 49 0.53 5.91 16.60
C VAL A 49 0.75 5.12 15.31
N VAL A 50 0.86 3.80 15.40
CA VAL A 50 0.99 2.93 14.21
C VAL A 50 -0.20 3.10 13.27
N ALA A 51 -1.41 3.08 13.80
CA ALA A 51 -2.63 3.27 13.02
C ALA A 51 -2.66 4.65 12.33
N ALA A 52 -2.36 5.71 13.09
CA ALA A 52 -2.37 7.08 12.57
C ALA A 52 -1.24 7.33 11.55
N ALA A 53 -0.07 6.71 11.73
CA ALA A 53 1.04 6.80 10.77
C ALA A 53 0.68 6.10 9.44
N LEU A 54 0.09 4.91 9.49
CA LEU A 54 -0.41 4.23 8.29
C LEU A 54 -1.51 5.02 7.58
N ASP A 55 -2.41 5.65 8.35
CA ASP A 55 -3.47 6.49 7.77
C ASP A 55 -2.91 7.75 7.09
N ARG A 56 -1.83 8.32 7.65
CA ARG A 56 -1.17 9.50 7.10
C ARG A 56 -0.52 9.24 5.73
N ILE A 57 0.10 8.08 5.53
CA ILE A 57 0.74 7.74 4.24
C ILE A 57 -0.27 7.30 3.18
N GLY A 58 -1.42 6.81 3.59
CA GLY A 58 -2.38 6.17 2.69
C GLY A 58 -2.84 7.01 1.51
N PRO A 59 -3.22 8.30 1.69
CA PRO A 59 -3.62 9.14 0.56
C PRO A 59 -2.51 9.32 -0.47
N GLY A 60 -1.27 9.57 -0.03
CA GLY A 60 -0.11 9.71 -0.92
C GLY A 60 0.22 8.41 -1.64
N PHE A 61 0.20 7.28 -0.92
CA PHE A 61 0.40 5.97 -1.51
C PHE A 61 -0.62 5.66 -2.62
N ASN A 62 -1.90 5.90 -2.38
CA ASN A 62 -2.92 5.69 -3.40
C ASN A 62 -2.76 6.65 -4.59
N ALA A 63 -2.44 7.92 -4.33
CA ALA A 63 -2.24 8.91 -5.39
C ALA A 63 -1.03 8.60 -6.27
N SER A 64 0.02 7.98 -5.72
CA SER A 64 1.18 7.57 -6.51
C SER A 64 0.96 6.27 -7.29
N LEU A 65 0.05 5.42 -6.85
CA LEU A 65 -0.20 4.10 -7.42
C LEU A 65 -1.34 4.09 -8.45
N LEU A 66 -2.42 4.82 -8.17
CA LEU A 66 -3.60 4.80 -9.03
C LEU A 66 -3.46 5.79 -10.18
N PRO A 67 -3.97 5.45 -11.38
CA PRO A 67 -3.92 6.35 -12.52
C PRO A 67 -4.76 7.60 -12.26
N ALA A 68 -4.30 8.75 -12.75
CA ALA A 68 -5.09 9.97 -12.78
C ALA A 68 -6.38 9.76 -13.62
N ASP A 69 -7.41 10.55 -13.34
CA ASP A 69 -8.72 10.40 -14.01
C ASP A 69 -8.63 10.64 -15.53
N ASP A 70 -7.69 11.47 -15.95
CA ASP A 70 -7.42 11.83 -17.35
C ASP A 70 -6.39 10.93 -18.05
N LEU A 71 -5.91 9.86 -17.38
CA LEU A 71 -5.00 8.92 -18.03
C LEU A 71 -5.65 8.34 -19.29
N PRO A 72 -5.04 8.53 -20.48
CA PRO A 72 -5.57 8.01 -21.72
C PRO A 72 -5.54 6.48 -21.71
N GLY A 73 -6.55 5.88 -22.32
CA GLY A 73 -6.73 4.44 -22.39
C GLY A 73 -7.97 3.95 -21.66
N GLY A 74 -8.37 2.73 -21.99
CA GLY A 74 -9.53 2.09 -21.39
C GLY A 74 -9.21 1.42 -20.04
N PRO A 75 -10.20 0.71 -19.48
CA PRO A 75 -10.07 0.03 -18.18
C PRO A 75 -8.87 -0.91 -18.07
N ARG A 76 -8.54 -1.63 -19.15
CA ARG A 76 -7.33 -2.49 -19.20
C ARG A 76 -6.06 -1.69 -18.93
N GLU A 77 -5.90 -0.58 -19.62
CA GLU A 77 -4.68 0.25 -19.53
C GLU A 77 -4.54 0.87 -18.13
N ARG A 78 -5.65 1.29 -17.55
CA ARG A 78 -5.71 1.83 -16.20
C ARG A 78 -5.35 0.78 -15.14
N ILE A 79 -5.77 -0.47 -15.31
CA ILE A 79 -5.35 -1.58 -14.43
C ILE A 79 -3.85 -1.86 -14.59
N LEU A 80 -3.35 -1.95 -15.82
CA LEU A 80 -1.93 -2.21 -16.09
C LEU A 80 -1.01 -1.09 -15.58
N HIS A 81 -1.49 0.14 -15.55
CA HIS A 81 -0.76 1.27 -14.97
C HIS A 81 -0.31 0.99 -13.54
N VAL A 82 -1.18 0.41 -12.71
CA VAL A 82 -0.85 0.08 -11.31
C VAL A 82 0.35 -0.87 -11.21
N PHE A 83 0.43 -1.83 -12.10
CA PHE A 83 1.54 -2.80 -12.13
C PHE A 83 2.83 -2.21 -12.72
N ARG A 84 2.72 -1.29 -13.70
CA ARG A 84 3.89 -0.55 -14.19
C ARG A 84 4.49 0.35 -13.12
N VAL A 85 3.64 1.08 -12.39
CA VAL A 85 4.09 1.89 -11.25
C VAL A 85 4.80 1.00 -10.21
N LEU A 86 4.24 -0.20 -9.93
CA LEU A 86 4.90 -1.14 -9.02
C LEU A 86 6.26 -1.58 -9.55
N ASP A 87 6.40 -1.89 -10.85
CA ASP A 87 7.68 -2.23 -11.48
C ASP A 87 8.70 -1.09 -11.35
N GLU A 88 8.26 0.15 -11.58
CA GLU A 88 9.11 1.35 -11.47
C GLU A 88 9.61 1.57 -10.04
N VAL A 89 8.73 1.48 -9.04
CA VAL A 89 9.12 1.74 -7.65
C VAL A 89 9.87 0.57 -7.00
N ALA A 90 9.68 -0.65 -7.50
CA ALA A 90 10.31 -1.85 -6.94
C ALA A 90 11.84 -1.87 -7.05
N VAL A 91 12.41 -1.09 -7.99
CA VAL A 91 13.87 -0.95 -8.15
C VAL A 91 14.45 0.23 -7.38
N GLU A 92 13.62 1.07 -6.78
CA GLU A 92 14.08 2.24 -6.06
C GLU A 92 14.77 1.86 -4.73
N PRO A 93 15.88 2.52 -4.40
CA PRO A 93 16.51 2.35 -3.11
C PRO A 93 15.54 2.69 -1.98
N GLY A 94 15.32 1.74 -1.08
CA GLY A 94 14.37 1.94 0.05
C GLY A 94 12.94 1.48 -0.25
N PHE A 95 12.69 0.76 -1.33
CA PHE A 95 11.44 0.05 -1.51
C PHE A 95 11.34 -1.12 -0.51
N HIS A 96 10.35 -1.06 0.38
CA HIS A 96 10.06 -2.07 1.41
C HIS A 96 8.71 -2.76 1.20
N GLY A 97 8.16 -2.67 -0.01
CA GLY A 97 6.88 -3.28 -0.35
C GLY A 97 5.67 -2.46 0.07
N CYS A 98 4.51 -3.10 0.07
CA CYS A 98 3.26 -2.46 0.46
C CYS A 98 3.21 -2.29 1.99
N PRO A 99 3.17 -1.06 2.54
CA PRO A 99 3.18 -0.81 3.98
C PRO A 99 1.96 -1.42 4.70
N PHE A 100 0.84 -1.51 4.03
CA PHE A 100 -0.41 -2.06 4.60
C PHE A 100 -0.34 -3.59 4.73
N VAL A 101 0.25 -4.26 3.76
CA VAL A 101 0.48 -5.72 3.81
C VAL A 101 1.53 -6.03 4.87
N ALA A 102 2.66 -5.31 4.90
CA ALA A 102 3.72 -5.48 5.87
C ALA A 102 3.19 -5.34 7.30
N ALA A 103 2.50 -4.24 7.61
CA ALA A 103 1.89 -4.03 8.92
C ALA A 103 0.89 -5.13 9.29
N SER A 104 0.07 -5.60 8.33
CA SER A 104 -0.91 -6.66 8.58
C SER A 104 -0.27 -8.02 8.88
N ILE A 105 0.91 -8.29 8.30
CA ILE A 105 1.67 -9.51 8.54
C ILE A 105 2.37 -9.47 9.90
N GLU A 106 2.96 -8.32 10.28
CA GLU A 106 3.64 -8.16 11.56
C GLU A 106 2.66 -8.15 12.75
N ILE A 107 1.52 -7.48 12.60
CA ILE A 107 0.52 -7.32 13.67
C ILE A 107 -0.30 -8.59 13.80
N LYS A 108 -0.06 -9.36 14.87
CA LYS A 108 -0.77 -10.61 15.14
C LYS A 108 -2.07 -10.41 15.92
N ALA A 109 -2.19 -9.31 16.68
CA ALA A 109 -3.37 -9.04 17.50
C ALA A 109 -4.60 -8.68 16.63
N PRO A 110 -5.71 -9.44 16.67
CA PRO A 110 -6.87 -9.20 15.80
C PRO A 110 -7.52 -7.82 16.00
N GLY A 111 -7.53 -7.29 17.23
CA GLY A 111 -8.12 -5.99 17.56
C GLY A 111 -7.19 -4.79 17.41
N HIS A 112 -6.00 -4.95 16.85
CA HIS A 112 -5.06 -3.84 16.69
C HIS A 112 -5.60 -2.78 15.72
N PRO A 113 -5.64 -1.48 16.09
CA PRO A 113 -6.29 -0.44 15.29
C PRO A 113 -5.69 -0.28 13.88
N ALA A 114 -4.39 -0.52 13.71
CA ALA A 114 -3.72 -0.42 12.42
C ALA A 114 -4.22 -1.47 11.40
N ARG A 115 -4.78 -2.60 11.84
CA ARG A 115 -5.35 -3.61 10.93
C ARG A 115 -6.55 -3.05 10.16
N ALA A 116 -7.43 -2.32 10.83
CA ALA A 116 -8.58 -1.68 10.18
C ALA A 116 -8.13 -0.62 9.16
N VAL A 117 -7.07 0.13 9.48
CA VAL A 117 -6.48 1.10 8.54
C VAL A 117 -5.90 0.38 7.32
N ALA A 118 -5.09 -0.65 7.53
CA ALA A 118 -4.47 -1.41 6.44
C ALA A 118 -5.54 -2.02 5.52
N LEU A 119 -6.58 -2.65 6.09
CA LEU A 119 -7.68 -3.22 5.33
C LEU A 119 -8.39 -2.16 4.49
N ARG A 120 -8.71 -0.99 5.07
CA ARG A 120 -9.38 0.10 4.36
C ARG A 120 -8.61 0.54 3.10
N TYR A 121 -7.27 0.64 3.16
CA TYR A 121 -6.47 1.01 1.99
C TYR A 121 -6.35 -0.13 0.97
N LYS A 122 -6.32 -1.38 1.41
CA LYS A 122 -6.38 -2.54 0.52
C LYS A 122 -7.74 -2.65 -0.17
N ASP A 123 -8.83 -2.39 0.55
CA ASP A 123 -10.18 -2.37 -0.02
C ASP A 123 -10.34 -1.26 -1.08
N ARG A 124 -9.65 -0.12 -0.93
CA ARG A 124 -9.65 0.94 -1.96
C ARG A 124 -8.98 0.47 -3.25
N LEU A 125 -7.83 -0.21 -3.15
CA LEU A 125 -7.16 -0.79 -4.33
C LEU A 125 -8.06 -1.86 -5.00
N ALA A 126 -8.65 -2.75 -4.22
CA ALA A 126 -9.57 -3.76 -4.72
C ALA A 126 -10.81 -3.13 -5.36
N ALA A 127 -11.36 -2.05 -4.78
CA ALA A 127 -12.48 -1.30 -5.33
C ALA A 127 -12.14 -0.62 -6.67
N PHE A 128 -10.92 -0.08 -6.81
CA PHE A 128 -10.43 0.44 -8.07
C PHE A 128 -10.40 -0.67 -9.14
N PHE A 129 -9.77 -1.80 -8.87
CA PHE A 129 -9.72 -2.91 -9.83
C PHE A 129 -11.13 -3.41 -10.20
N ARG A 130 -12.03 -3.52 -9.22
CA ARG A 130 -13.42 -3.92 -9.47
C ARG A 130 -14.14 -2.91 -10.37
N HIS A 131 -13.97 -1.62 -10.12
CA HIS A 131 -14.56 -0.57 -10.94
C HIS A 131 -14.10 -0.68 -12.39
N GLU A 132 -12.81 -0.73 -12.63
CA GLU A 132 -12.24 -0.83 -13.98
C GLU A 132 -12.65 -2.16 -14.67
N ALA A 133 -12.66 -3.26 -13.92
CA ALA A 133 -13.13 -4.55 -14.43
C ALA A 133 -14.60 -4.51 -14.85
N THR A 134 -15.45 -3.82 -14.08
CA THR A 134 -16.88 -3.63 -14.40
C THR A 134 -17.06 -2.78 -15.65
N VAL A 135 -16.37 -1.64 -15.73
CA VAL A 135 -16.41 -0.75 -16.90
C VAL A 135 -15.87 -1.45 -18.14
N GLY A 136 -14.85 -2.27 -18.00
CA GLY A 136 -14.25 -3.07 -19.08
C GLY A 136 -15.07 -4.29 -19.49
N GLY A 137 -16.20 -4.58 -18.82
CA GLY A 137 -17.09 -5.67 -19.18
C GLY A 137 -16.60 -7.07 -18.78
N ALA A 138 -15.75 -7.19 -17.74
CA ALA A 138 -15.33 -8.48 -17.23
C ALA A 138 -16.54 -9.36 -16.84
N ALA A 139 -16.47 -10.66 -17.12
CA ALA A 139 -17.55 -11.59 -16.79
C ALA A 139 -17.76 -11.73 -15.25
N ASP A 140 -16.70 -11.61 -14.46
CA ASP A 140 -16.74 -11.63 -13.00
C ASP A 140 -15.77 -10.57 -12.43
N PRO A 141 -16.19 -9.30 -12.31
CA PRO A 141 -15.37 -8.21 -11.83
C PRO A 141 -14.85 -8.40 -10.40
N GLU A 142 -15.63 -9.02 -9.52
CA GLU A 142 -15.24 -9.28 -8.14
C GLU A 142 -14.10 -10.30 -8.06
N ARG A 143 -14.17 -11.36 -8.82
CA ARG A 143 -13.10 -12.36 -8.91
C ARG A 143 -11.83 -11.77 -9.49
N LEU A 144 -11.95 -11.03 -10.60
CA LEU A 144 -10.81 -10.38 -11.25
C LEU A 144 -10.12 -9.39 -10.30
N ALA A 145 -10.88 -8.52 -9.63
CA ALA A 145 -10.34 -7.57 -8.67
C ALA A 145 -9.56 -8.26 -7.53
N ARG A 146 -10.09 -9.35 -7.01
CA ARG A 146 -9.41 -10.15 -5.98
C ARG A 146 -8.10 -10.76 -6.49
N GLN A 147 -8.12 -11.32 -7.72
CA GLN A 147 -6.92 -11.89 -8.34
C GLN A 147 -5.86 -10.83 -8.59
N LEU A 148 -6.22 -9.65 -9.13
CA LEU A 148 -5.31 -8.53 -9.35
C LEU A 148 -4.73 -8.00 -8.03
N THR A 149 -5.55 -7.91 -6.97
CA THR A 149 -5.07 -7.49 -5.66
C THR A 149 -4.05 -8.49 -5.08
N MET A 150 -4.33 -9.79 -5.19
CA MET A 150 -3.39 -10.83 -4.76
C MET A 150 -2.10 -10.82 -5.59
N THR A 151 -2.19 -10.58 -6.89
CA THR A 151 -1.02 -10.46 -7.78
C THR A 151 -0.16 -9.26 -7.38
N PHE A 152 -0.78 -8.10 -7.13
CA PHE A 152 -0.08 -6.90 -6.67
C PHE A 152 0.65 -7.14 -5.33
N ASP A 153 -0.03 -7.75 -4.36
CA ASP A 153 0.56 -8.04 -3.05
C ASP A 153 1.71 -9.05 -3.15
N GLY A 154 1.53 -10.08 -3.96
CA GLY A 154 2.56 -11.08 -4.23
C GLY A 154 3.78 -10.51 -4.94
N ALA A 155 3.58 -9.69 -5.98
CA ALA A 155 4.65 -9.01 -6.71
C ALA A 155 5.43 -8.05 -5.80
N SER A 156 4.72 -7.24 -5.00
CA SER A 156 5.32 -6.34 -4.03
C SER A 156 6.19 -7.08 -2.99
N ALA A 157 5.70 -8.20 -2.45
CA ALA A 157 6.47 -9.03 -1.52
C ALA A 157 7.65 -9.73 -2.21
N TRP A 158 7.49 -10.17 -3.45
CA TRP A 158 8.56 -10.80 -4.24
C TRP A 158 9.74 -9.86 -4.44
N ALA A 159 9.48 -8.59 -4.83
CA ALA A 159 10.52 -7.59 -5.02
C ALA A 159 11.34 -7.37 -3.75
N VAL A 160 10.68 -7.27 -2.59
CA VAL A 160 11.37 -7.15 -1.29
C VAL A 160 12.22 -8.39 -0.98
N MET A 161 11.67 -9.60 -1.18
CA MET A 161 12.38 -10.84 -0.88
C MET A 161 13.61 -11.05 -1.76
N ARG A 162 13.57 -10.59 -3.01
CA ARG A 162 14.67 -10.76 -3.96
C ARG A 162 15.66 -9.60 -3.97
N GLY A 163 15.27 -8.46 -3.39
CA GLY A 163 16.09 -7.24 -3.38
C GLY A 163 16.31 -6.67 -4.79
N GLY A 164 15.31 -6.74 -5.66
CA GLY A 164 15.41 -6.28 -7.04
C GLY A 164 14.05 -6.08 -7.71
N GLY A 165 14.08 -5.66 -8.97
CA GLY A 165 12.89 -5.40 -9.78
C GLY A 165 12.04 -6.63 -10.05
N LEU A 166 10.93 -6.40 -10.70
CA LEU A 166 9.97 -7.44 -11.10
C LEU A 166 10.16 -7.88 -12.56
N ASP A 167 11.01 -7.19 -13.32
CA ASP A 167 11.31 -7.47 -14.74
C ASP A 167 10.05 -7.56 -15.62
N GLY A 168 9.00 -6.80 -15.28
CA GLY A 168 7.71 -6.79 -15.96
C GLY A 168 6.80 -7.97 -15.62
N GLU A 169 7.19 -8.88 -14.71
CA GLU A 169 6.36 -10.05 -14.39
C GLU A 169 5.04 -9.67 -13.74
N GLY A 170 5.00 -8.59 -12.93
CA GLY A 170 3.75 -8.07 -12.38
C GLY A 170 2.76 -7.67 -13.47
N VAL A 171 3.24 -6.96 -14.49
CA VAL A 171 2.45 -6.55 -15.65
C VAL A 171 1.98 -7.78 -16.45
N ARG A 172 2.89 -8.71 -16.78
CA ARG A 172 2.54 -9.94 -17.53
C ARG A 172 1.49 -10.78 -16.82
N MET A 173 1.60 -10.94 -15.50
CA MET A 173 0.58 -11.65 -14.72
C MET A 173 -0.77 -10.96 -14.78
N ALA A 174 -0.79 -9.62 -14.68
CA ALA A 174 -2.02 -8.85 -14.81
C ALA A 174 -2.64 -8.99 -16.21
N GLU A 175 -1.82 -8.95 -17.28
CA GLU A 175 -2.28 -9.16 -18.66
C GLU A 175 -2.98 -10.52 -18.84
N VAL A 176 -2.38 -11.60 -18.33
CA VAL A 176 -2.98 -12.96 -18.38
C VAL A 176 -4.34 -12.99 -17.68
N LEU A 177 -4.47 -12.33 -16.51
CA LEU A 177 -5.73 -12.26 -15.78
C LEU A 177 -6.79 -11.45 -16.54
N LEU A 178 -6.38 -10.33 -17.15
CA LEU A 178 -7.26 -9.47 -17.94
C LEU A 178 -7.75 -10.18 -19.19
N ASP A 179 -6.87 -10.87 -19.91
CA ASP A 179 -7.22 -11.64 -21.11
C ASP A 179 -8.20 -12.79 -20.77
N ALA A 180 -7.92 -13.51 -19.68
CA ALA A 180 -8.81 -14.58 -19.19
C ALA A 180 -10.20 -14.06 -18.74
N ALA A 181 -10.28 -12.79 -18.33
CA ALA A 181 -11.53 -12.14 -17.95
C ALA A 181 -12.25 -11.46 -19.12
N GLY A 182 -11.70 -11.49 -20.33
CA GLY A 182 -12.28 -10.88 -21.53
C GLY A 182 -11.93 -9.40 -21.73
N LEU A 183 -11.04 -8.82 -20.92
CA LEU A 183 -10.53 -7.46 -21.13
C LEU A 183 -9.31 -7.51 -22.07
N THR A 184 -9.51 -7.86 -23.31
CA THR A 184 -8.44 -7.87 -24.32
C THR A 184 -8.10 -6.45 -24.77
N GLY A 185 -6.83 -6.21 -25.14
CA GLY A 185 -6.44 -4.96 -25.82
C GLY A 185 -7.08 -4.88 -27.20
N ASN A 186 -7.53 -3.69 -27.57
CA ASN A 186 -7.91 -3.39 -28.94
C ASN A 186 -6.66 -3.27 -29.80
#